data_6c7f24b4425284e87ff7cf31853fe91a
#
_entry.id   6c7f24b4425284e87ff7cf31853fe91a
#
_cell.length_a   1.000
_cell.length_b   1.000
_cell.length_c   1.000
_cell.angle_alpha   90.00
_cell.angle_beta   90.00
_cell.angle_gamma   90.00
#
_symmetry.space_group_name_H-M   'P 1'
#
loop_
_entity.id
_entity.type
_entity.pdbx_description
1 polymer ?
#
loop_
_entity_poly.entity_id
_entity_poly.type
_entity_poly.pdbx_seq_one_letter_code
_entity_poly.pdbx_strand_id
1 'polypeptide(L)'
;MKTVFLIRHSKPLNSNNLLFDNVINKQEQNEKIPLSKEGEELAYKMALNYFNGNINYLWSSSYERAISTAKYISLLNNIPINISPLFNERKLGDTTNLNKEFWLTQLQDKSAKAPNGESQFEVRSRMLKGLYNILDNIEDNSKVAIVTHATALTFLLMNWCELKKATLEGKKRWITFNDKDVINDSFSTPEIFRLDFDDNKLIDITRVSIK
;
A
#
# COMPACT_ATOMS: atom_id res chain seq x y z
N MET A 1 -20.56 -10.52 4.14
CA MET A 1 -19.70 -9.47 3.49
C MET A 1 -18.45 -9.19 4.31
N LYS A 2 -17.31 -8.90 3.67
CA LYS A 2 -16.04 -8.56 4.34
C LYS A 2 -15.55 -7.21 3.82
N THR A 3 -15.02 -6.36 4.71
CA THR A 3 -14.47 -5.04 4.30
C THR A 3 -12.96 -5.02 4.54
N VAL A 4 -12.19 -4.65 3.52
CA VAL A 4 -10.74 -4.49 3.61
C VAL A 4 -10.38 -3.02 3.39
N PHE A 5 -9.65 -2.44 4.33
CA PHE A 5 -9.03 -1.12 4.18
C PHE A 5 -7.58 -1.30 3.77
N LEU A 6 -7.27 -0.95 2.51
CA LEU A 6 -5.89 -0.85 2.04
C LEU A 6 -5.38 0.54 2.37
N ILE A 7 -4.30 0.60 3.15
CA ILE A 7 -3.77 1.86 3.67
C ILE A 7 -2.35 2.04 3.16
N ARG A 8 -2.10 3.14 2.43
CA ARG A 8 -0.73 3.58 2.21
C ARG A 8 -0.16 4.10 3.53
N HIS A 9 1.06 3.66 3.89
CA HIS A 9 1.77 4.16 5.08
C HIS A 9 1.79 5.70 5.12
N SER A 10 1.92 6.27 6.31
CA SER A 10 2.00 7.71 6.55
C SER A 10 3.36 8.28 6.08
N LYS A 11 3.57 9.59 6.28
CA LYS A 11 4.71 10.35 5.74
C LYS A 11 6.04 9.85 6.29
N PRO A 12 6.92 9.27 5.43
CA PRO A 12 8.20 8.77 5.88
C PRO A 12 9.17 9.94 6.16
N LEU A 13 10.20 9.64 6.95
CA LEU A 13 11.35 10.53 7.10
C LEU A 13 12.07 10.65 5.76
N ASN A 14 12.61 11.84 5.47
CA ASN A 14 13.44 12.00 4.28
C ASN A 14 14.72 11.16 4.43
N SER A 15 14.95 10.25 3.50
CA SER A 15 16.12 9.35 3.55
C SER A 15 17.46 10.08 3.53
N ASN A 16 17.51 11.30 3.01
CA ASN A 16 18.72 12.14 3.04
C ASN A 16 19.11 12.58 4.47
N ASN A 17 18.18 12.46 5.43
CA ASN A 17 18.41 12.80 6.84
C ASN A 17 18.81 11.56 7.67
N LEU A 18 18.98 10.41 7.04
CA LEU A 18 19.33 9.15 7.72
C LEU A 18 20.79 8.82 7.40
N LEU A 19 21.56 8.59 8.45
CA LEU A 19 22.89 7.99 8.36
C LEU A 19 22.72 6.47 8.44
N PHE A 20 22.79 5.81 7.29
CA PHE A 20 22.86 4.35 7.26
C PHE A 20 24.34 3.94 7.23
N ASP A 21 24.69 2.92 7.96
CA ASP A 21 25.99 2.28 7.85
C ASP A 21 26.22 1.83 6.40
N ASN A 22 27.44 2.01 5.89
CA ASN A 22 27.80 1.69 4.50
C ASN A 22 27.65 0.19 4.14
N VAL A 23 27.28 -0.64 5.11
CA VAL A 23 27.14 -2.09 4.96
C VAL A 23 25.77 -2.51 4.37
N ILE A 24 24.74 -1.64 4.48
CA ILE A 24 23.39 -2.01 4.01
C ILE A 24 23.13 -1.48 2.59
N ASN A 25 22.56 -2.35 1.76
CA ASN A 25 22.21 -1.99 0.38
C ASN A 25 21.00 -1.05 0.32
N LYS A 26 20.76 -0.43 -0.86
CA LYS A 26 19.66 0.52 -1.07
C LYS A 26 18.26 -0.05 -0.75
N GLN A 27 18.06 -1.35 -0.97
CA GLN A 27 16.79 -2.01 -0.67
C GLN A 27 16.58 -2.09 0.85
N GLU A 28 17.58 -2.55 1.59
CA GLU A 28 17.55 -2.61 3.06
C GLU A 28 17.40 -1.21 3.68
N GLN A 29 18.07 -0.20 3.12
CA GLN A 29 17.87 1.19 3.54
C GLN A 29 16.41 1.61 3.39
N ASN A 30 15.81 1.34 2.23
CA ASN A 30 14.40 1.67 1.98
C ASN A 30 13.44 0.96 2.94
N GLU A 31 13.76 -0.27 3.36
CA GLU A 31 12.97 -1.04 4.33
C GLU A 31 12.97 -0.41 5.72
N LYS A 32 14.10 0.15 6.13
CA LYS A 32 14.36 0.74 7.44
C LYS A 32 13.99 2.23 7.57
N ILE A 33 13.46 2.88 6.53
CA ILE A 33 13.02 4.27 6.63
C ILE A 33 11.80 4.38 7.55
N PRO A 34 11.92 5.08 8.71
CA PRO A 34 10.81 5.26 9.64
C PRO A 34 9.85 6.37 9.17
N LEU A 35 8.80 6.61 9.94
CA LEU A 35 7.96 7.82 9.79
C LEU A 35 8.72 9.06 10.23
N SER A 36 8.39 10.21 9.65
CA SER A 36 8.74 11.51 10.18
C SER A 36 7.86 11.85 11.40
N LYS A 37 8.24 12.85 12.21
CA LYS A 37 7.39 13.33 13.31
C LYS A 37 5.98 13.68 12.81
N GLU A 38 5.87 14.40 11.70
CA GLU A 38 4.60 14.72 11.06
C GLU A 38 3.87 13.43 10.60
N GLY A 39 4.61 12.44 10.11
CA GLY A 39 4.06 11.15 9.71
C GLY A 39 3.46 10.38 10.88
N GLU A 40 4.08 10.41 12.06
CA GLU A 40 3.54 9.81 13.28
C GLU A 40 2.22 10.49 13.70
N GLU A 41 2.17 11.82 13.66
CA GLU A 41 0.96 12.60 13.98
C GLU A 41 -0.18 12.32 13.01
N LEU A 42 0.10 12.25 11.70
CA LEU A 42 -0.87 11.93 10.67
C LEU A 42 -1.39 10.49 10.79
N ALA A 43 -0.51 9.53 11.11
CA ALA A 43 -0.90 8.13 11.32
C ALA A 43 -1.82 7.98 12.54
N TYR A 44 -1.52 8.68 13.63
CA TYR A 44 -2.38 8.69 14.82
C TYR A 44 -3.75 9.31 14.53
N LYS A 45 -3.80 10.48 13.89
CA LYS A 45 -5.06 11.15 13.51
C LYS A 45 -5.90 10.28 12.58
N MET A 46 -5.29 9.66 11.59
CA MET A 46 -5.94 8.71 10.69
C MET A 46 -6.56 7.54 11.48
N ALA A 47 -5.78 6.91 12.36
CA ALA A 47 -6.26 5.78 13.14
C ALA A 47 -7.42 6.19 14.06
N LEU A 48 -7.33 7.33 14.72
CA LEU A 48 -8.37 7.85 15.62
C LEU A 48 -9.68 8.17 14.87
N ASN A 49 -9.59 8.81 13.71
CA ASN A 49 -10.77 9.27 12.99
C ASN A 49 -11.50 8.18 12.21
N TYR A 50 -10.78 7.15 11.75
CA TYR A 50 -11.33 6.17 10.81
C TYR A 50 -11.35 4.73 11.33
N PHE A 51 -10.51 4.39 12.33
CA PHE A 51 -10.28 3.01 12.73
C PHE A 51 -10.45 2.75 14.25
N ASN A 52 -10.91 3.72 15.02
CA ASN A 52 -11.05 3.57 16.46
C ASN A 52 -12.16 2.58 16.82
N GLY A 53 -11.80 1.44 17.42
CA GLY A 53 -12.71 0.42 17.92
C GLY A 53 -13.52 -0.33 16.85
N ASN A 54 -13.09 -0.30 15.57
CA ASN A 54 -13.90 -0.87 14.50
C ASN A 54 -13.13 -1.78 13.52
N ILE A 55 -11.89 -2.18 13.86
CA ILE A 55 -11.08 -3.12 13.08
C ILE A 55 -10.91 -4.43 13.83
N ASN A 56 -11.19 -5.55 13.15
CA ASN A 56 -11.10 -6.89 13.71
C ASN A 56 -9.68 -7.49 13.49
N TYR A 57 -9.07 -7.23 12.34
CA TYR A 57 -7.78 -7.79 11.96
C TYR A 57 -6.88 -6.75 11.31
N LEU A 58 -5.59 -6.83 11.59
CA LEU A 58 -4.60 -5.87 11.10
C LEU A 58 -3.38 -6.58 10.55
N TRP A 59 -3.02 -6.25 9.31
CA TRP A 59 -1.77 -6.65 8.65
C TRP A 59 -0.92 -5.45 8.28
N SER A 60 0.36 -5.66 8.21
CA SER A 60 1.32 -4.66 7.73
C SER A 60 2.39 -5.29 6.85
N SER A 61 2.86 -4.53 5.87
CA SER A 61 4.18 -4.72 5.27
C SER A 61 5.24 -4.80 6.37
N SER A 62 6.36 -5.48 6.08
CA SER A 62 7.51 -5.56 7.00
C SER A 62 8.36 -4.29 7.06
N TYR A 63 8.06 -3.26 6.26
CA TYR A 63 8.82 -2.01 6.24
C TYR A 63 8.48 -1.13 7.45
N GLU A 64 9.51 -0.53 8.05
CA GLU A 64 9.41 0.25 9.29
C GLU A 64 8.27 1.28 9.27
N ARG A 65 8.18 2.08 8.21
CA ARG A 65 7.12 3.11 8.06
C ARG A 65 5.70 2.54 7.99
N ALA A 66 5.54 1.30 7.51
CA ALA A 66 4.22 0.66 7.46
C ALA A 66 3.85 0.12 8.84
N ILE A 67 4.78 -0.51 9.54
CA ILE A 67 4.61 -1.01 10.92
C ILE A 67 4.29 0.18 11.85
N SER A 68 5.05 1.28 11.74
CA SER A 68 4.81 2.50 12.52
C SER A 68 3.45 3.12 12.25
N THR A 69 2.95 3.06 11.01
CA THR A 69 1.58 3.50 10.69
C THR A 69 0.54 2.56 11.32
N ALA A 70 0.73 1.25 11.23
CA ALA A 70 -0.17 0.22 11.76
C ALA A 70 -0.25 0.26 13.29
N LYS A 71 0.82 0.66 13.97
CA LYS A 71 0.92 0.75 15.45
C LYS A 71 -0.27 1.47 16.08
N TYR A 72 -0.72 2.56 15.50
CA TYR A 72 -1.83 3.34 16.06
C TYR A 72 -3.18 2.65 15.87
N ILE A 73 -3.38 1.94 14.76
CA ILE A 73 -4.59 1.12 14.55
C ILE A 73 -4.61 -0.04 15.56
N SER A 74 -3.46 -0.69 15.76
CA SER A 74 -3.30 -1.76 16.76
C SER A 74 -3.67 -1.29 18.16
N LEU A 75 -3.11 -0.16 18.59
CA LEU A 75 -3.35 0.39 19.94
C LEU A 75 -4.82 0.76 20.16
N LEU A 76 -5.48 1.40 19.19
CA LEU A 76 -6.86 1.85 19.34
C LEU A 76 -7.90 0.72 19.25
N ASN A 77 -7.53 -0.43 18.71
CA ASN A 77 -8.41 -1.59 18.59
C ASN A 77 -8.00 -2.76 19.50
N ASN A 78 -6.89 -2.63 20.22
CA ASN A 78 -6.31 -3.70 21.06
C ASN A 78 -6.13 -5.03 20.30
N ILE A 79 -5.59 -4.95 19.07
CA ILE A 79 -5.36 -6.10 18.18
C ILE A 79 -3.88 -6.18 17.77
N PRO A 80 -3.33 -7.40 17.54
CA PRO A 80 -1.95 -7.54 17.09
C PRO A 80 -1.76 -7.08 15.65
N ILE A 81 -0.52 -6.68 15.32
CA ILE A 81 -0.10 -6.44 13.94
C ILE A 81 0.45 -7.75 13.37
N ASN A 82 -0.21 -8.30 12.35
CA ASN A 82 0.32 -9.43 11.59
C ASN A 82 1.23 -8.89 10.48
N ILE A 83 2.52 -9.18 10.56
CA ILE A 83 3.50 -8.73 9.58
C ILE A 83 3.60 -9.73 8.44
N SER A 84 3.47 -9.26 7.20
CA SER A 84 3.60 -10.11 6.02
C SER A 84 4.38 -9.42 4.89
N PRO A 85 5.48 -10.02 4.41
CA PRO A 85 6.22 -9.51 3.26
C PRO A 85 5.42 -9.51 1.96
N LEU A 86 4.27 -10.21 1.91
CA LEU A 86 3.37 -10.17 0.77
C LEU A 86 2.82 -8.77 0.51
N PHE A 87 2.79 -7.89 1.53
CA PHE A 87 2.32 -6.50 1.43
C PHE A 87 3.45 -5.46 1.33
N ASN A 88 4.70 -5.90 1.14
CA ASN A 88 5.83 -4.99 0.96
C ASN A 88 5.71 -4.15 -0.31
N GLU A 89 6.44 -3.02 -0.33
CA GLU A 89 6.58 -2.23 -1.56
C GLU A 89 7.25 -3.05 -2.66
N ARG A 90 7.00 -2.69 -3.89
CA ARG A 90 7.69 -3.26 -5.04
C ARG A 90 9.21 -3.15 -4.85
N LYS A 91 9.92 -4.25 -5.00
CA LYS A 91 11.37 -4.21 -5.12
C LYS A 91 11.76 -3.46 -6.39
N LEU A 92 12.51 -2.38 -6.23
CA LEU A 92 12.89 -1.54 -7.36
C LEU A 92 13.94 -2.22 -8.24
N GLY A 93 14.85 -2.99 -7.64
CA GLY A 93 15.98 -3.61 -8.32
C GLY A 93 17.08 -2.61 -8.68
N ASP A 94 17.90 -2.97 -9.65
CA ASP A 94 18.95 -2.11 -10.18
C ASP A 94 18.37 -1.16 -11.24
N THR A 95 18.28 0.12 -10.88
CA THR A 95 17.73 1.17 -11.74
C THR A 95 18.79 2.05 -12.38
N THR A 96 20.07 1.69 -12.28
CA THR A 96 21.20 2.53 -12.71
C THR A 96 21.07 2.96 -14.17
N ASN A 97 20.61 2.07 -15.04
CA ASN A 97 20.46 2.30 -16.48
C ASN A 97 19.00 2.58 -16.92
N LEU A 98 18.08 2.81 -15.97
CA LEU A 98 16.68 3.07 -16.30
C LEU A 98 16.40 4.57 -16.37
N ASN A 99 15.58 4.96 -17.34
CA ASN A 99 15.08 6.33 -17.43
C ASN A 99 14.02 6.64 -16.38
N LYS A 100 13.69 7.93 -16.22
CA LYS A 100 12.66 8.39 -15.29
C LYS A 100 11.25 7.86 -15.64
N GLU A 101 11.07 7.43 -16.88
CA GLU A 101 9.77 6.93 -17.39
C GLU A 101 9.52 5.46 -17.04
N PHE A 102 10.50 4.76 -16.50
CA PHE A 102 10.37 3.34 -16.15
C PHE A 102 9.14 3.05 -15.27
N TRP A 103 8.77 3.99 -14.39
CA TRP A 103 7.54 3.87 -13.61
C TRP A 103 6.28 3.81 -14.49
N LEU A 104 6.20 4.63 -15.56
CA LEU A 104 5.10 4.57 -16.53
C LEU A 104 5.13 3.27 -17.31
N THR A 105 6.31 2.84 -17.74
CA THR A 105 6.48 1.54 -18.41
C THR A 105 5.91 0.42 -17.58
N GLN A 106 6.19 0.37 -16.28
CA GLN A 106 5.64 -0.66 -15.39
C GLN A 106 4.12 -0.57 -15.16
N LEU A 107 3.52 0.60 -15.32
CA LEU A 107 2.05 0.73 -15.27
C LEU A 107 1.39 0.17 -16.53
N GLN A 108 2.05 0.26 -17.68
CA GLN A 108 1.53 -0.14 -19.00
C GLN A 108 1.89 -1.57 -19.36
N ASP A 109 3.11 -2.00 -19.03
CA ASP A 109 3.62 -3.35 -19.27
C ASP A 109 3.81 -4.09 -17.93
N LYS A 110 2.92 -5.10 -17.72
CA LYS A 110 2.94 -5.89 -16.47
C LYS A 110 4.21 -6.73 -16.30
N SER A 111 4.98 -6.99 -17.37
CA SER A 111 6.20 -7.81 -17.34
C SER A 111 7.46 -6.98 -17.13
N ALA A 112 7.40 -5.65 -17.35
CA ALA A 112 8.55 -4.78 -17.22
C ALA A 112 9.11 -4.76 -15.80
N LYS A 113 10.40 -5.08 -15.66
CA LYS A 113 11.14 -5.01 -14.39
C LYS A 113 12.61 -4.66 -14.60
N ALA A 114 13.19 -4.01 -13.59
CA ALA A 114 14.63 -3.85 -13.49
C ALA A 114 15.31 -5.20 -13.14
N PRO A 115 16.61 -5.38 -13.43
CA PRO A 115 17.36 -6.50 -12.89
C PRO A 115 17.21 -6.58 -11.36
N ASN A 116 16.97 -7.78 -10.83
CA ASN A 116 16.72 -8.03 -9.39
C ASN A 116 15.50 -7.30 -8.78
N GLY A 117 14.69 -6.62 -9.61
CA GLY A 117 13.45 -5.97 -9.20
C GLY A 117 12.22 -6.85 -9.43
N GLU A 118 11.07 -6.32 -9.04
CA GLU A 118 9.76 -6.95 -9.30
C GLU A 118 9.03 -6.24 -10.45
N SER A 119 8.37 -7.03 -11.28
CA SER A 119 7.39 -6.57 -12.27
C SER A 119 6.05 -6.23 -11.60
N GLN A 120 5.19 -5.53 -12.33
CA GLN A 120 3.81 -5.32 -11.90
C GLN A 120 3.09 -6.65 -11.64
N PHE A 121 3.28 -7.65 -12.52
CA PHE A 121 2.65 -8.96 -12.39
C PHE A 121 3.07 -9.70 -11.11
N GLU A 122 4.37 -9.70 -10.78
CA GLU A 122 4.90 -10.34 -9.58
C GLU A 122 4.32 -9.71 -8.31
N VAL A 123 4.27 -8.38 -8.24
CA VAL A 123 3.69 -7.65 -7.09
C VAL A 123 2.19 -7.93 -6.98
N ARG A 124 1.43 -7.86 -8.09
CA ARG A 124 0.00 -8.18 -8.12
C ARG A 124 -0.27 -9.57 -7.58
N SER A 125 0.47 -10.56 -8.07
CA SER A 125 0.30 -11.97 -7.70
C SER A 125 0.53 -12.22 -6.22
N ARG A 126 1.63 -11.68 -5.65
CA ARG A 126 1.91 -11.88 -4.21
C ARG A 126 0.92 -11.15 -3.31
N MET A 127 0.54 -9.90 -3.65
CA MET A 127 -0.43 -9.15 -2.86
C MET A 127 -1.82 -9.76 -2.92
N LEU A 128 -2.23 -10.22 -4.10
CA LEU A 128 -3.51 -10.90 -4.29
C LEU A 128 -3.57 -12.20 -3.48
N LYS A 129 -2.48 -13.00 -3.52
CA LYS A 129 -2.33 -14.20 -2.67
C LYS A 129 -2.47 -13.86 -1.19
N GLY A 130 -1.80 -12.79 -0.72
CA GLY A 130 -1.90 -12.34 0.68
C GLY A 130 -3.33 -11.93 1.05
N LEU A 131 -4.00 -11.19 0.17
CA LEU A 131 -5.36 -10.73 0.37
C LEU A 131 -6.36 -11.90 0.45
N TYR A 132 -6.32 -12.84 -0.50
CA TYR A 132 -7.22 -13.99 -0.47
C TYR A 132 -6.94 -14.93 0.71
N ASN A 133 -5.68 -15.12 1.09
CA ASN A 133 -5.36 -15.86 2.31
C ASN A 133 -6.00 -15.25 3.56
N ILE A 134 -6.11 -13.92 3.62
CA ILE A 134 -6.82 -13.25 4.71
C ILE A 134 -8.32 -13.49 4.59
N LEU A 135 -8.91 -13.21 3.42
CA LEU A 135 -10.35 -13.34 3.19
C LEU A 135 -10.88 -14.74 3.45
N ASP A 136 -10.10 -15.78 3.15
CA ASP A 136 -10.47 -17.19 3.36
C ASP A 136 -10.46 -17.60 4.84
N ASN A 137 -9.76 -16.85 5.71
CA ASN A 137 -9.53 -17.20 7.11
C ASN A 137 -10.17 -16.23 8.11
N ILE A 138 -10.99 -15.30 7.66
CA ILE A 138 -11.73 -14.38 8.54
C ILE A 138 -13.23 -14.61 8.44
N GLU A 139 -13.92 -14.26 9.51
CA GLU A 139 -15.39 -14.37 9.61
C GLU A 139 -16.08 -13.33 8.72
N ASP A 140 -17.32 -13.63 8.35
CA ASP A 140 -18.19 -12.66 7.69
C ASP A 140 -18.44 -11.43 8.58
N ASN A 141 -18.68 -10.30 7.92
CA ASN A 141 -18.82 -8.97 8.53
C ASN A 141 -17.56 -8.45 9.22
N SER A 142 -16.42 -9.12 9.03
CA SER A 142 -15.14 -8.63 9.53
C SER A 142 -14.63 -7.42 8.75
N LYS A 143 -13.95 -6.53 9.47
CA LYS A 143 -13.19 -5.40 8.93
C LYS A 143 -11.70 -5.61 9.14
N VAL A 144 -10.96 -5.55 8.05
CA VAL A 144 -9.52 -5.78 8.00
C VAL A 144 -8.81 -4.49 7.60
N ALA A 145 -7.73 -4.14 8.26
CA ALA A 145 -6.80 -3.11 7.79
C ALA A 145 -5.49 -3.75 7.31
N ILE A 146 -5.00 -3.31 6.15
CA ILE A 146 -3.72 -3.74 5.56
C ILE A 146 -2.89 -2.50 5.25
N VAL A 147 -1.80 -2.29 5.98
CA VAL A 147 -0.89 -1.17 5.74
C VAL A 147 0.21 -1.58 4.75
N THR A 148 0.29 -0.86 3.65
CA THR A 148 1.18 -1.13 2.52
C THR A 148 1.72 0.16 1.90
N HIS A 149 2.09 0.16 0.63
CA HIS A 149 2.81 1.23 -0.06
C HIS A 149 2.12 1.64 -1.37
N ALA A 150 2.50 2.80 -1.91
CA ALA A 150 1.81 3.41 -3.04
C ALA A 150 1.83 2.57 -4.32
N THR A 151 3.01 2.04 -4.72
CA THR A 151 3.11 1.27 -5.97
C THR A 151 2.48 -0.11 -5.81
N ALA A 152 2.75 -0.78 -4.70
CA ALA A 152 2.18 -2.09 -4.40
C ALA A 152 0.64 -2.03 -4.35
N LEU A 153 0.08 -1.02 -3.68
CA LEU A 153 -1.37 -0.77 -3.61
C LEU A 153 -1.96 -0.52 -5.00
N THR A 154 -1.32 0.37 -5.79
CA THR A 154 -1.75 0.62 -7.18
C THR A 154 -1.80 -0.68 -7.98
N PHE A 155 -0.74 -1.48 -7.91
CA PHE A 155 -0.66 -2.73 -8.64
C PHE A 155 -1.71 -3.74 -8.17
N LEU A 156 -1.97 -3.84 -6.87
CA LEU A 156 -3.05 -4.70 -6.38
C LEU A 156 -4.42 -4.27 -6.94
N LEU A 157 -4.75 -2.96 -6.90
CA LEU A 157 -6.01 -2.45 -7.43
C LEU A 157 -6.19 -2.74 -8.92
N MET A 158 -5.12 -2.77 -9.71
CA MET A 158 -5.16 -3.10 -11.14
C MET A 158 -5.55 -4.56 -11.44
N ASN A 159 -5.83 -5.41 -10.43
CA ASN A 159 -6.47 -6.70 -10.67
C ASN A 159 -7.95 -6.53 -11.08
N TRP A 160 -8.58 -5.45 -10.68
CA TRP A 160 -10.00 -5.18 -10.90
C TRP A 160 -10.26 -3.86 -11.62
N CYS A 161 -9.29 -2.96 -11.60
CA CYS A 161 -9.41 -1.62 -12.12
C CYS A 161 -8.71 -1.47 -13.47
N GLU A 162 -9.22 -0.53 -14.26
CA GLU A 162 -8.63 -0.12 -15.53
C GLU A 162 -7.80 1.16 -15.36
N LEU A 163 -6.58 1.16 -15.93
CA LEU A 163 -5.76 2.36 -16.03
C LEU A 163 -6.18 3.17 -17.26
N LYS A 164 -6.80 4.32 -17.08
CA LYS A 164 -7.19 5.23 -18.15
C LYS A 164 -6.04 6.14 -18.58
N LYS A 165 -5.25 6.66 -17.62
CA LYS A 165 -4.13 7.57 -17.88
C LYS A 165 -3.12 7.55 -16.74
N ALA A 166 -1.85 7.79 -17.06
CA ALA A 166 -0.80 8.08 -16.07
C ALA A 166 0.16 9.14 -16.61
N THR A 167 0.73 9.98 -15.71
CA THR A 167 1.71 11.02 -16.06
C THR A 167 2.88 11.00 -15.10
N LEU A 168 4.08 11.36 -15.59
CA LEU A 168 5.27 11.50 -14.75
C LEU A 168 5.15 12.66 -13.76
N GLU A 169 4.56 13.75 -14.22
CA GLU A 169 4.34 14.93 -13.40
C GLU A 169 3.43 14.61 -12.21
N GLY A 170 3.97 14.75 -11.01
CA GLY A 170 3.27 14.43 -9.77
C GLY A 170 2.93 12.96 -9.60
N LYS A 171 3.40 12.06 -10.48
CA LYS A 171 3.04 10.63 -10.49
C LYS A 171 1.52 10.43 -10.44
N LYS A 172 0.77 11.24 -11.19
CA LYS A 172 -0.69 11.16 -11.26
C LYS A 172 -1.11 9.94 -12.07
N ARG A 173 -2.23 9.35 -11.66
CA ARG A 173 -2.86 8.22 -12.35
C ARG A 173 -4.37 8.34 -12.30
N TRP A 174 -5.01 7.95 -13.38
CA TRP A 174 -6.46 7.83 -13.46
C TRP A 174 -6.82 6.35 -13.62
N ILE A 175 -7.45 5.80 -12.59
CA ILE A 175 -7.82 4.40 -12.48
C ILE A 175 -9.30 4.32 -12.13
N THR A 176 -10.04 3.48 -12.84
CA THR A 176 -11.48 3.30 -12.67
C THR A 176 -11.83 1.86 -12.30
N PHE A 177 -12.91 1.69 -11.56
CA PHE A 177 -13.56 0.41 -11.26
C PHE A 177 -15.02 0.51 -11.67
N ASN A 178 -15.50 -0.33 -12.61
CA ASN A 178 -16.87 -0.25 -13.17
C ASN A 178 -17.22 1.20 -13.60
N ASP A 179 -16.33 1.83 -14.36
CA ASP A 179 -16.43 3.22 -14.85
C ASP A 179 -16.50 4.32 -13.77
N LYS A 180 -16.40 3.97 -12.49
CA LYS A 180 -16.30 4.90 -11.38
C LYS A 180 -14.83 5.23 -11.09
N ASP A 181 -14.51 6.50 -10.87
CA ASP A 181 -13.17 6.94 -10.49
C ASP A 181 -12.79 6.38 -9.12
N VAL A 182 -11.68 5.65 -9.09
CA VAL A 182 -11.04 5.18 -7.85
C VAL A 182 -9.86 6.08 -7.49
N ILE A 183 -9.07 6.44 -8.50
CA ILE A 183 -7.93 7.36 -8.38
C ILE A 183 -7.93 8.26 -9.61
N ASN A 184 -7.80 9.57 -9.43
CA ASN A 184 -7.70 10.53 -10.54
C ASN A 184 -6.59 11.58 -10.34
N ASP A 185 -5.65 11.31 -9.43
CA ASP A 185 -4.55 12.20 -9.06
C ASP A 185 -3.31 11.43 -8.55
N SER A 186 -2.47 12.08 -7.74
CA SER A 186 -1.41 11.46 -6.94
C SER A 186 -1.94 11.05 -5.56
N PHE A 187 -1.24 10.10 -4.92
CA PHE A 187 -1.58 9.69 -3.55
C PHE A 187 -1.10 10.68 -2.50
N SER A 188 -1.94 10.92 -1.51
CA SER A 188 -1.54 11.52 -0.24
C SER A 188 -0.79 10.52 0.67
N THR A 189 -0.33 10.97 1.83
CA THR A 189 0.26 10.15 2.89
C THR A 189 -0.28 10.59 4.25
N PRO A 190 -1.02 9.72 4.95
CA PRO A 190 -1.54 8.42 4.52
C PRO A 190 -2.63 8.50 3.44
N GLU A 191 -3.03 7.35 2.88
CA GLU A 191 -4.14 7.22 1.93
C GLU A 191 -4.92 5.95 2.25
N ILE A 192 -6.25 5.96 2.11
CA ILE A 192 -7.12 4.83 2.46
C ILE A 192 -8.02 4.48 1.28
N PHE A 193 -8.08 3.20 0.95
CA PHE A 193 -9.06 2.62 0.04
C PHE A 193 -9.86 1.55 0.78
N ARG A 194 -11.19 1.67 0.74
CA ARG A 194 -12.11 0.66 1.23
C ARG A 194 -12.50 -0.25 0.07
N LEU A 195 -12.34 -1.54 0.27
CA LEU A 195 -12.74 -2.60 -0.64
C LEU A 195 -13.80 -3.45 0.05
N ASP A 196 -14.96 -3.59 -0.56
CA ASP A 196 -16.03 -4.45 -0.04
C ASP A 196 -16.10 -5.75 -0.85
N PHE A 197 -16.14 -6.89 -0.15
CA PHE A 197 -16.17 -8.22 -0.72
C PHE A 197 -17.45 -8.96 -0.29
N ASP A 198 -18.07 -9.63 -1.27
CA ASP A 198 -19.12 -10.59 -1.04
C ASP A 198 -18.70 -11.95 -1.61
N ASP A 199 -18.70 -12.99 -0.77
CA ASP A 199 -18.19 -14.34 -1.11
C ASP A 199 -16.81 -14.26 -1.81
N ASN A 200 -15.88 -13.50 -1.22
CA ASN A 200 -14.53 -13.20 -1.74
C ASN A 200 -14.49 -12.53 -3.14
N LYS A 201 -15.65 -12.12 -3.68
CA LYS A 201 -15.71 -11.30 -4.91
C LYS A 201 -15.74 -9.83 -4.55
N LEU A 202 -14.86 -9.05 -5.14
CA LEU A 202 -14.85 -7.60 -4.97
C LEU A 202 -16.11 -6.98 -5.60
N ILE A 203 -16.86 -6.21 -4.81
CA ILE A 203 -18.11 -5.56 -5.25
C ILE A 203 -18.02 -4.04 -5.29
N ASP A 204 -17.19 -3.41 -4.46
CA ASP A 204 -16.95 -1.96 -4.52
C ASP A 204 -15.53 -1.58 -4.08
N ILE A 205 -15.06 -0.47 -4.62
CA ILE A 205 -13.83 0.22 -4.21
C ILE A 205 -14.16 1.69 -3.99
N THR A 206 -13.87 2.19 -2.80
CA THR A 206 -14.05 3.60 -2.46
C THR A 206 -12.76 4.19 -1.88
N ARG A 207 -12.27 5.30 -2.45
CA ARG A 207 -11.21 6.10 -1.83
C ARG A 207 -11.81 6.91 -0.69
N VAL A 208 -11.24 6.76 0.51
CA VAL A 208 -11.72 7.46 1.71
C VAL A 208 -11.03 8.81 1.81
N SER A 209 -11.81 9.90 1.82
CA SER A 209 -11.26 11.25 2.01
C SER A 209 -10.78 11.42 3.45
N ILE A 210 -9.47 11.60 3.64
CA ILE A 210 -8.88 11.91 4.94
C ILE A 210 -8.97 13.43 5.16
N LYS A 211 -9.69 13.82 6.20
CA LYS A 211 -9.84 15.22 6.63
C LYS A 211 -8.82 15.58 7.72
#